data_37d74ab495ae4fbfef338016a2979137
#
_entry.id   37d74ab495ae4fbfef338016a2979137
#
_cell.length_a   1.000
_cell.length_b   1.000
_cell.length_c   1.000
_cell.angle_alpha   90.00
_cell.angle_beta   90.00
_cell.angle_gamma   90.00
#
_symmetry.space_group_name_H-M   'P 1'
#
loop_
_entity.id
_entity.type
_entity.pdbx_description
1 polymer ?
#
loop_
_entity_poly.entity_id
_entity_poly.type
_entity_poly.pdbx_seq_one_letter_code
_entity_poly.pdbx_strand_id
1 'polypeptide(L)'
;MKKTALIIAGIVLISIAGVFYYLKKQRIPEFDILKIIPNDVAFFIDVDDAKSFLQKFTSDNAIWEELKNIKDINKFDRQLSQLDSIIYADETLKKHFNEKRIIIAGKKQGKSKLNFLYLIDIENLREQNHLKHYLTKWAKQKNHKTSSRNYNNTKLYNIQTDRNKSFTYGFVKGTLVASKSNILVEKAVRSASVKNSIKDEESFQTIHKTAGKNVIGNVYINYPELSKLIAIIINNNLKKQTTSLSNFAKWSALDINVKKETLLINGFTGGQTEKKEMTDIFKNQSPVEQEIASILPANTSAYTTLGISEKERYKKDYKAYLKQTEQIDTYNKKIQRTKRKYGFDPEALFYKLLDEELGITYLGGNAKNPQKKAFIILKTKGKRFAQGKMEPISKDACSKAGISDYKEEMKIDKETKYEAFKLPAESLFENIFGDIFNGISNQYFTFVENFVVFSSSPKMLEKFIHSNILN
;
A
#
# COMPACT_ATOMS: atom_id res chain seq x y z
N MET A 1 -45.14 -36.08 -45.44
CA MET A 1 -44.15 -36.10 -44.34
C MET A 1 -42.88 -35.21 -44.58
N LYS A 2 -42.17 -35.32 -45.73
CA LYS A 2 -40.95 -34.50 -45.95
C LYS A 2 -41.17 -32.97 -45.98
N LYS A 3 -42.33 -32.49 -46.57
CA LYS A 3 -42.62 -31.04 -46.61
C LYS A 3 -42.98 -30.44 -45.21
N THR A 4 -43.69 -31.20 -44.40
CA THR A 4 -44.03 -30.77 -43.02
C THR A 4 -42.81 -30.70 -42.12
N ALA A 5 -41.87 -31.64 -42.23
CA ALA A 5 -40.58 -31.62 -41.53
C ALA A 5 -39.71 -30.41 -41.91
N LEU A 6 -39.70 -30.01 -43.19
CA LEU A 6 -38.97 -28.83 -43.65
C LEU A 6 -39.57 -27.50 -43.12
N ILE A 7 -40.91 -27.42 -43.03
CA ILE A 7 -41.58 -26.22 -42.45
C ILE A 7 -41.30 -26.11 -40.95
N ILE A 8 -41.35 -27.23 -40.21
CA ILE A 8 -41.01 -27.26 -38.78
C ILE A 8 -39.56 -26.86 -38.53
N ALA A 9 -38.64 -27.40 -39.33
CA ALA A 9 -37.22 -27.03 -39.27
C ALA A 9 -37.00 -25.55 -39.57
N GLY A 10 -37.70 -24.96 -40.51
CA GLY A 10 -37.66 -23.51 -40.81
C GLY A 10 -38.19 -22.65 -39.66
N ILE A 11 -39.30 -23.03 -39.02
CA ILE A 11 -39.82 -22.30 -37.83
C ILE A 11 -38.83 -22.39 -36.65
N VAL A 12 -38.25 -23.55 -36.42
CA VAL A 12 -37.23 -23.73 -35.35
C VAL A 12 -35.99 -22.85 -35.60
N LEU A 13 -35.49 -22.81 -36.83
CA LEU A 13 -34.38 -21.94 -37.21
C LEU A 13 -34.68 -20.45 -37.03
N ILE A 14 -35.87 -20.01 -37.44
CA ILE A 14 -36.32 -18.62 -37.26
C ILE A 14 -36.48 -18.30 -35.76
N SER A 15 -36.99 -19.22 -34.97
CA SER A 15 -37.12 -19.06 -33.52
C SER A 15 -35.74 -18.98 -32.84
N ILE A 16 -34.80 -19.83 -33.22
CA ILE A 16 -33.44 -19.81 -32.74
C ILE A 16 -32.73 -18.48 -33.15
N ALA A 17 -32.90 -18.05 -34.41
CA ALA A 17 -32.34 -16.78 -34.88
C ALA A 17 -32.98 -15.58 -34.15
N GLY A 18 -34.29 -15.63 -33.89
CA GLY A 18 -35.01 -14.61 -33.12
C GLY A 18 -34.52 -14.54 -31.67
N VAL A 19 -34.37 -15.69 -31.02
CA VAL A 19 -33.80 -15.76 -29.65
C VAL A 19 -32.36 -15.27 -29.62
N PHE A 20 -31.54 -15.69 -30.60
CA PHE A 20 -30.15 -15.24 -30.70
C PHE A 20 -30.06 -13.72 -30.95
N TYR A 21 -30.89 -13.18 -31.84
CA TYR A 21 -31.02 -11.74 -32.07
C TYR A 21 -31.46 -10.98 -30.83
N TYR A 22 -32.46 -11.52 -30.09
CA TYR A 22 -32.94 -10.93 -28.83
C TYR A 22 -31.86 -10.93 -27.76
N LEU A 23 -31.15 -12.04 -27.57
CA LEU A 23 -30.04 -12.15 -26.62
C LEU A 23 -28.89 -11.22 -26.99
N LYS A 24 -28.54 -11.15 -28.29
CA LYS A 24 -27.50 -10.23 -28.78
C LYS A 24 -27.88 -8.76 -28.56
N LYS A 25 -29.17 -8.40 -28.74
CA LYS A 25 -29.66 -7.04 -28.49
C LYS A 25 -29.65 -6.64 -27.01
N GLN A 26 -29.66 -7.61 -26.11
CA GLN A 26 -29.57 -7.34 -24.67
C GLN A 26 -28.14 -7.24 -24.14
N ARG A 27 -27.14 -7.69 -24.89
CA ARG A 27 -25.74 -7.56 -24.49
C ARG A 27 -25.32 -6.09 -24.56
N ILE A 28 -24.69 -5.62 -23.49
CA ILE A 28 -24.00 -4.33 -23.48
C ILE A 28 -22.61 -4.55 -24.14
N PRO A 29 -22.16 -3.69 -25.06
CA PRO A 29 -20.81 -3.79 -25.60
C PRO A 29 -19.77 -3.78 -24.47
N GLU A 30 -18.79 -4.64 -24.59
CA GLU A 30 -17.67 -4.71 -23.64
C GLU A 30 -16.94 -3.36 -23.56
N PHE A 31 -16.73 -2.88 -22.37
CA PHE A 31 -16.04 -1.63 -22.10
C PHE A 31 -15.05 -1.84 -20.95
N ASP A 32 -13.83 -1.34 -21.10
CA ASP A 32 -12.82 -1.45 -20.07
C ASP A 32 -13.20 -0.58 -18.85
N ILE A 33 -13.59 -1.24 -17.76
CA ILE A 33 -14.02 -0.60 -16.51
C ILE A 33 -12.94 0.35 -15.93
N LEU A 34 -11.65 0.11 -16.20
CA LEU A 34 -10.57 0.97 -15.77
C LEU A 34 -10.62 2.37 -16.39
N LYS A 35 -11.27 2.52 -17.55
CA LYS A 35 -11.52 3.83 -18.19
C LYS A 35 -12.55 4.68 -17.44
N ILE A 36 -13.28 4.09 -16.48
CA ILE A 36 -14.25 4.81 -15.64
C ILE A 36 -13.57 5.38 -14.39
N ILE A 37 -12.42 4.87 -13.99
CA ILE A 37 -11.70 5.30 -12.79
C ILE A 37 -10.97 6.60 -13.07
N PRO A 38 -11.26 7.70 -12.34
CA PRO A 38 -10.52 8.95 -12.48
C PRO A 38 -9.04 8.78 -12.14
N ASN A 39 -8.15 9.49 -12.85
CA ASN A 39 -6.70 9.41 -12.65
C ASN A 39 -6.21 9.94 -11.29
N ASP A 40 -7.05 10.67 -10.56
CA ASP A 40 -6.75 11.28 -9.27
C ASP A 40 -7.31 10.50 -8.07
N VAL A 41 -7.50 9.18 -8.22
CA VAL A 41 -7.76 8.27 -7.08
C VAL A 41 -6.46 7.97 -6.35
N ALA A 42 -6.54 7.82 -5.02
CA ALA A 42 -5.38 7.51 -4.19
C ALA A 42 -5.01 6.02 -4.22
N PHE A 43 -6.02 5.18 -4.33
CA PHE A 43 -5.88 3.73 -4.46
C PHE A 43 -7.16 3.14 -5.03
N PHE A 44 -7.07 1.92 -5.53
CA PHE A 44 -8.26 1.09 -5.78
C PHE A 44 -7.94 -0.39 -5.59
N ILE A 45 -8.97 -1.14 -5.25
CA ILE A 45 -8.96 -2.59 -5.10
C ILE A 45 -9.79 -3.14 -6.25
N ASP A 46 -9.22 -4.06 -7.01
CA ASP A 46 -9.84 -4.73 -8.15
C ASP A 46 -10.00 -6.21 -7.83
N VAL A 47 -11.22 -6.69 -7.84
CA VAL A 47 -11.59 -8.02 -7.40
C VAL A 47 -12.46 -8.67 -8.46
N ASP A 48 -12.04 -9.80 -9.01
CA ASP A 48 -12.78 -10.51 -10.05
C ASP A 48 -13.99 -11.31 -9.50
N ASP A 49 -13.90 -11.79 -8.25
CA ASP A 49 -14.96 -12.49 -7.53
C ASP A 49 -15.20 -11.85 -6.17
N ALA A 50 -16.18 -10.96 -6.11
CA ALA A 50 -16.52 -10.22 -4.90
C ALA A 50 -16.89 -11.11 -3.70
N LYS A 51 -17.60 -12.22 -3.95
CA LYS A 51 -18.00 -13.15 -2.88
C LYS A 51 -16.80 -13.84 -2.27
N SER A 52 -15.95 -14.41 -3.11
CA SER A 52 -14.73 -15.10 -2.67
C SER A 52 -13.80 -14.14 -1.91
N PHE A 53 -13.66 -12.91 -2.40
CA PHE A 53 -12.89 -11.86 -1.74
C PHE A 53 -13.45 -11.53 -0.35
N LEU A 54 -14.75 -11.18 -0.27
CA LEU A 54 -15.38 -10.82 0.99
C LEU A 54 -15.27 -11.97 2.00
N GLN A 55 -15.59 -13.19 1.57
CA GLN A 55 -15.56 -14.37 2.43
C GLN A 55 -14.16 -14.63 2.99
N LYS A 56 -13.14 -14.68 2.14
CA LYS A 56 -11.75 -14.93 2.57
C LYS A 56 -11.14 -13.78 3.35
N PHE A 57 -11.51 -12.54 3.01
CA PHE A 57 -10.90 -11.35 3.59
C PHE A 57 -11.57 -10.95 4.92
N THR A 58 -12.91 -11.06 5.02
CA THR A 58 -13.63 -10.57 6.20
C THR A 58 -14.02 -11.66 7.20
N SER A 59 -14.28 -12.90 6.76
CA SER A 59 -14.83 -13.93 7.64
C SER A 59 -13.79 -14.87 8.24
N ASP A 60 -12.68 -15.10 7.54
CA ASP A 60 -11.73 -16.17 7.88
C ASP A 60 -10.32 -15.65 8.17
N ASN A 61 -10.13 -14.33 8.37
CA ASN A 61 -8.82 -13.73 8.54
C ASN A 61 -8.67 -13.00 9.87
N ALA A 62 -7.82 -13.52 10.76
CA ALA A 62 -7.54 -12.92 12.07
C ALA A 62 -6.94 -11.50 11.98
N ILE A 63 -6.15 -11.22 10.93
CA ILE A 63 -5.56 -9.91 10.71
C ILE A 63 -6.64 -8.87 10.40
N TRP A 64 -7.71 -9.24 9.65
CA TRP A 64 -8.80 -8.33 9.38
C TRP A 64 -9.54 -7.94 10.67
N GLU A 65 -9.75 -8.90 11.58
CA GLU A 65 -10.36 -8.62 12.88
C GLU A 65 -9.55 -7.60 13.69
N GLU A 66 -8.22 -7.73 13.71
CA GLU A 66 -7.34 -6.76 14.36
C GLU A 66 -7.35 -5.40 13.64
N LEU A 67 -7.34 -5.37 12.32
CA LEU A 67 -7.39 -4.14 11.53
C LEU A 67 -8.70 -3.36 11.76
N LYS A 68 -9.82 -4.03 12.05
CA LYS A 68 -11.09 -3.37 12.38
C LYS A 68 -11.03 -2.53 13.66
N ASN A 69 -10.04 -2.71 14.53
CA ASN A 69 -9.79 -1.84 15.67
C ASN A 69 -9.37 -0.43 15.25
N ILE A 70 -8.90 -0.24 14.00
CA ILE A 70 -8.60 1.07 13.42
C ILE A 70 -9.91 1.71 12.94
N LYS A 71 -10.25 2.89 13.48
CA LYS A 71 -11.52 3.60 13.26
C LYS A 71 -11.94 3.73 11.79
N ASP A 72 -11.01 4.01 10.90
CA ASP A 72 -11.33 4.22 9.49
C ASP A 72 -11.48 2.89 8.71
N ILE A 73 -10.75 1.85 9.11
CA ILE A 73 -10.95 0.48 8.62
C ILE A 73 -12.30 -0.07 9.11
N ASN A 74 -12.67 0.18 10.36
CA ASN A 74 -13.98 -0.19 10.87
C ASN A 74 -15.15 0.49 10.12
N LYS A 75 -14.98 1.74 9.72
CA LYS A 75 -15.97 2.41 8.85
C LYS A 75 -16.06 1.77 7.47
N PHE A 76 -14.92 1.38 6.91
CA PHE A 76 -14.87 0.67 5.63
C PHE A 76 -15.54 -0.69 5.73
N ASP A 77 -15.22 -1.48 6.75
CA ASP A 77 -15.84 -2.77 7.05
C ASP A 77 -17.36 -2.67 7.15
N ARG A 78 -17.88 -1.68 7.89
CA ARG A 78 -19.34 -1.43 7.96
C ARG A 78 -19.95 -1.08 6.60
N GLN A 79 -19.22 -0.41 5.71
CA GLN A 79 -19.72 -0.12 4.36
C GLN A 79 -19.72 -1.38 3.49
N LEU A 80 -18.70 -2.23 3.62
CA LEU A 80 -18.68 -3.55 2.96
C LEU A 80 -19.83 -4.43 3.46
N SER A 81 -20.05 -4.51 4.77
CA SER A 81 -21.15 -5.28 5.38
C SER A 81 -22.54 -4.75 4.97
N GLN A 82 -22.69 -3.43 4.77
CA GLN A 82 -23.93 -2.86 4.24
C GLN A 82 -24.15 -3.25 2.77
N LEU A 83 -23.11 -3.26 1.94
CA LEU A 83 -23.17 -3.73 0.57
C LEU A 83 -23.52 -5.22 0.53
N ASP A 84 -22.87 -6.02 1.33
CA ASP A 84 -23.13 -7.44 1.51
C ASP A 84 -24.60 -7.68 1.88
N SER A 85 -25.11 -7.00 2.89
CA SER A 85 -26.52 -7.08 3.31
C SER A 85 -27.51 -6.73 2.20
N ILE A 86 -27.19 -5.76 1.34
CA ILE A 86 -28.03 -5.37 0.19
C ILE A 86 -28.00 -6.47 -0.87
N ILE A 87 -26.83 -7.02 -1.17
CA ILE A 87 -26.64 -8.06 -2.18
C ILE A 87 -27.35 -9.36 -1.74
N TYR A 88 -27.22 -9.76 -0.49
CA TYR A 88 -27.75 -11.01 0.04
C TYR A 88 -29.23 -10.93 0.46
N ALA A 89 -29.84 -9.74 0.47
CA ALA A 89 -31.27 -9.57 0.75
C ALA A 89 -32.21 -10.07 -0.37
N ASP A 90 -31.66 -10.30 -1.57
CA ASP A 90 -32.41 -10.74 -2.75
C ASP A 90 -31.63 -11.84 -3.47
N GLU A 91 -32.26 -13.04 -3.61
CA GLU A 91 -31.60 -14.20 -4.23
C GLU A 91 -31.17 -13.95 -5.69
N THR A 92 -31.88 -13.07 -6.40
CA THR A 92 -31.48 -12.71 -7.77
C THR A 92 -30.26 -11.82 -7.80
N LEU A 93 -30.18 -10.85 -6.89
CA LEU A 93 -28.97 -10.04 -6.73
C LEU A 93 -27.79 -10.91 -6.32
N LYS A 94 -27.96 -11.76 -5.32
CA LYS A 94 -26.95 -12.71 -4.84
C LYS A 94 -26.37 -13.54 -5.98
N LYS A 95 -27.24 -14.10 -6.84
CA LYS A 95 -26.81 -14.86 -8.02
C LYS A 95 -26.01 -14.01 -9.02
N HIS A 96 -26.43 -12.75 -9.22
CA HIS A 96 -25.74 -11.84 -10.13
C HIS A 96 -24.42 -11.30 -9.60
N PHE A 97 -24.27 -11.12 -8.29
CA PHE A 97 -23.05 -10.54 -7.69
C PHE A 97 -21.97 -11.57 -7.32
N ASN A 98 -22.33 -12.87 -7.26
CA ASN A 98 -21.41 -13.91 -6.77
C ASN A 98 -20.11 -14.05 -7.58
N GLU A 99 -20.13 -13.72 -8.88
CA GLU A 99 -19.00 -13.89 -9.80
C GLU A 99 -18.69 -12.59 -10.56
N LYS A 100 -19.03 -11.44 -9.95
CA LYS A 100 -18.84 -10.15 -10.62
C LYS A 100 -17.54 -9.49 -10.19
N ARG A 101 -16.90 -8.88 -11.19
CA ARG A 101 -15.79 -7.97 -10.95
C ARG A 101 -16.30 -6.72 -10.25
N ILE A 102 -15.67 -6.39 -9.14
CA ILE A 102 -15.94 -5.16 -8.37
C ILE A 102 -14.63 -4.38 -8.21
N ILE A 103 -14.72 -3.08 -8.46
CA ILE A 103 -13.62 -2.16 -8.14
C ILE A 103 -14.09 -1.17 -7.07
N ILE A 104 -13.26 -1.00 -6.04
CA ILE A 104 -13.49 -0.03 -4.97
C ILE A 104 -12.32 0.96 -4.99
N ALA A 105 -12.58 2.20 -5.41
CA ALA A 105 -11.56 3.23 -5.48
C ALA A 105 -11.73 4.27 -4.37
N GLY A 106 -10.63 4.59 -3.71
CA GLY A 106 -10.56 5.59 -2.64
C GLY A 106 -10.01 6.92 -3.14
N LYS A 107 -10.68 8.03 -2.80
CA LYS A 107 -10.28 9.37 -3.19
C LYS A 107 -10.46 10.38 -2.08
N LYS A 108 -9.48 11.28 -1.96
CA LYS A 108 -9.61 12.48 -1.12
C LYS A 108 -10.62 13.44 -1.71
N GLN A 109 -11.54 13.93 -0.90
CA GLN A 109 -12.48 14.99 -1.28
C GLN A 109 -12.50 16.09 -0.24
N GLY A 110 -12.29 17.34 -0.70
CA GLY A 110 -12.21 18.48 0.19
C GLY A 110 -11.02 18.41 1.18
N LYS A 111 -11.17 19.05 2.35
CA LYS A 111 -10.06 19.16 3.31
C LYS A 111 -9.80 17.89 4.12
N SER A 112 -10.82 17.05 4.38
CA SER A 112 -10.70 15.98 5.39
C SER A 112 -11.56 14.73 5.15
N LYS A 113 -12.07 14.48 3.92
CA LYS A 113 -12.95 13.34 3.67
C LYS A 113 -12.33 12.37 2.68
N LEU A 114 -12.32 11.09 3.05
CA LEU A 114 -12.12 9.98 2.14
C LEU A 114 -13.50 9.52 1.64
N ASN A 115 -13.68 9.46 0.33
CA ASN A 115 -14.86 8.91 -0.32
C ASN A 115 -14.48 7.72 -1.21
N PHE A 116 -15.41 6.78 -1.32
CA PHE A 116 -15.25 5.58 -2.13
C PHE A 116 -16.11 5.66 -3.37
N LEU A 117 -15.55 5.20 -4.49
CA LEU A 117 -16.24 4.93 -5.74
C LEU A 117 -16.35 3.42 -5.89
N TYR A 118 -17.56 2.94 -6.11
CA TYR A 118 -17.85 1.54 -6.34
C TYR A 118 -18.20 1.34 -7.81
N LEU A 119 -17.52 0.42 -8.46
CA LEU A 119 -17.75 0.05 -9.85
C LEU A 119 -18.05 -1.45 -9.88
N ILE A 120 -19.15 -1.81 -10.54
CA ILE A 120 -19.60 -3.20 -10.65
C ILE A 120 -19.93 -3.47 -12.10
N ASP A 121 -19.34 -4.51 -12.66
CA ASP A 121 -19.57 -4.90 -14.04
C ASP A 121 -20.97 -5.47 -14.26
N ILE A 122 -21.64 -5.02 -15.32
CA ILE A 122 -23.01 -5.37 -15.70
C ILE A 122 -23.01 -5.93 -17.14
N GLU A 123 -23.34 -7.18 -17.30
CA GLU A 123 -23.21 -7.87 -18.58
C GLU A 123 -24.31 -7.51 -19.59
N ASN A 124 -25.50 -7.18 -19.11
CA ASN A 124 -26.65 -6.99 -20.00
C ASN A 124 -27.72 -6.03 -19.43
N LEU A 125 -28.57 -5.55 -20.34
CA LEU A 125 -29.64 -4.61 -20.01
C LEU A 125 -30.69 -5.18 -19.03
N ARG A 126 -30.90 -6.50 -19.02
CA ARG A 126 -31.81 -7.13 -18.08
C ARG A 126 -31.31 -7.02 -16.65
N GLU A 127 -30.05 -7.32 -16.44
CA GLU A 127 -29.38 -7.19 -15.14
C GLU A 127 -29.38 -5.72 -14.69
N GLN A 128 -29.05 -4.78 -15.56
CA GLN A 128 -29.12 -3.35 -15.28
C GLN A 128 -30.51 -2.92 -14.81
N ASN A 129 -31.57 -3.32 -15.53
CA ASN A 129 -32.92 -2.98 -15.18
C ASN A 129 -33.39 -3.62 -13.88
N HIS A 130 -32.96 -4.85 -13.62
CA HIS A 130 -33.27 -5.56 -12.37
C HIS A 130 -32.66 -4.83 -11.17
N LEU A 131 -31.37 -4.49 -11.25
CA LEU A 131 -30.66 -3.76 -10.21
C LEU A 131 -31.24 -2.38 -9.95
N LYS A 132 -31.61 -1.65 -11.01
CA LYS A 132 -32.30 -0.37 -10.90
C LYS A 132 -33.68 -0.52 -10.20
N HIS A 133 -34.44 -1.53 -10.57
CA HIS A 133 -35.74 -1.80 -9.93
C HIS A 133 -35.55 -2.11 -8.43
N TYR A 134 -34.57 -2.95 -8.10
CA TYR A 134 -34.28 -3.29 -6.71
C TYR A 134 -33.89 -2.05 -5.89
N LEU A 135 -32.98 -1.23 -6.36
CA LEU A 135 -32.55 0.00 -5.66
C LEU A 135 -33.73 0.98 -5.46
N THR A 136 -34.60 1.07 -6.45
CA THR A 136 -35.83 1.89 -6.36
C THR A 136 -36.81 1.34 -5.30
N LYS A 137 -37.03 0.01 -5.28
CA LYS A 137 -37.87 -0.66 -4.30
C LYS A 137 -37.30 -0.52 -2.89
N TRP A 138 -36.00 -0.76 -2.73
CA TRP A 138 -35.31 -0.59 -1.46
C TRP A 138 -35.42 0.85 -0.92
N ALA A 139 -35.25 1.86 -1.77
CA ALA A 139 -35.39 3.26 -1.36
C ALA A 139 -36.80 3.57 -0.87
N LYS A 140 -37.85 3.05 -1.57
CA LYS A 140 -39.26 3.19 -1.16
C LYS A 140 -39.54 2.51 0.19
N GLN A 141 -39.10 1.27 0.36
CA GLN A 141 -39.27 0.51 1.61
C GLN A 141 -38.64 1.19 2.83
N LYS A 142 -37.55 1.92 2.62
CA LYS A 142 -36.87 2.68 3.67
C LYS A 142 -37.33 4.13 3.79
N ASN A 143 -38.37 4.53 3.06
CA ASN A 143 -38.87 5.92 3.00
C ASN A 143 -37.82 6.95 2.61
N HIS A 144 -36.88 6.55 1.77
CA HIS A 144 -35.83 7.45 1.28
C HIS A 144 -36.34 8.31 0.11
N LYS A 145 -35.98 9.61 0.13
CA LYS A 145 -36.28 10.50 -1.01
C LYS A 145 -35.37 10.15 -2.17
N THR A 146 -35.92 10.06 -3.37
CA THR A 146 -35.21 9.77 -4.60
C THR A 146 -35.37 10.90 -5.59
N SER A 147 -34.28 11.19 -6.31
CA SER A 147 -34.28 12.14 -7.43
C SER A 147 -33.39 11.61 -8.56
N SER A 148 -33.56 12.16 -9.75
CA SER A 148 -32.64 11.82 -10.86
C SER A 148 -32.36 13.05 -11.70
N ARG A 149 -31.18 13.06 -12.34
CA ARG A 149 -30.76 14.12 -13.27
C ARG A 149 -29.89 13.52 -14.37
N ASN A 150 -29.80 14.22 -15.48
CA ASN A 150 -28.88 13.86 -16.55
C ASN A 150 -27.53 14.58 -16.35
N TYR A 151 -26.45 13.85 -16.56
CA TYR A 151 -25.09 14.35 -16.55
C TYR A 151 -24.27 13.66 -17.64
N ASN A 152 -23.73 14.41 -18.59
CA ASN A 152 -22.91 13.89 -19.70
C ASN A 152 -23.53 12.64 -20.36
N ASN A 153 -24.80 12.74 -20.82
CA ASN A 153 -25.59 11.67 -21.43
C ASN A 153 -25.83 10.44 -20.54
N THR A 154 -25.55 10.53 -19.25
CA THR A 154 -25.82 9.46 -18.27
C THR A 154 -26.86 9.91 -17.26
N LYS A 155 -27.90 9.10 -17.06
CA LYS A 155 -28.90 9.34 -16.01
C LYS A 155 -28.35 8.93 -14.66
N LEU A 156 -28.17 9.90 -13.77
CA LEU A 156 -27.76 9.70 -12.39
C LEU A 156 -28.97 9.68 -11.49
N TYR A 157 -28.99 8.76 -10.56
CA TYR A 157 -30.03 8.58 -9.54
C TYR A 157 -29.44 8.91 -8.18
N ASN A 158 -30.17 9.68 -7.38
CA ASN A 158 -29.77 10.03 -6.03
C ASN A 158 -30.79 9.52 -5.02
N ILE A 159 -30.32 8.80 -4.01
CA ILE A 159 -31.12 8.31 -2.89
C ILE A 159 -30.66 9.03 -1.63
N GLN A 160 -31.50 9.85 -1.03
CA GLN A 160 -31.21 10.56 0.20
C GLN A 160 -31.49 9.63 1.39
N THR A 161 -30.42 9.11 2.02
CA THR A 161 -30.52 8.14 3.12
C THR A 161 -30.67 8.80 4.49
N ASP A 162 -30.32 10.09 4.61
CA ASP A 162 -30.44 10.89 5.83
C ASP A 162 -30.42 12.38 5.45
N ARG A 163 -30.68 13.33 6.39
CA ARG A 163 -30.74 14.78 6.11
C ARG A 163 -29.53 15.30 5.32
N ASN A 164 -28.32 14.77 5.60
CA ASN A 164 -27.07 15.20 4.96
C ASN A 164 -26.30 14.06 4.31
N LYS A 165 -26.92 12.90 4.07
CA LYS A 165 -26.28 11.75 3.46
C LYS A 165 -27.08 11.32 2.24
N SER A 166 -26.39 11.16 1.14
CA SER A 166 -26.99 10.64 -0.09
C SER A 166 -26.07 9.58 -0.71
N PHE A 167 -26.68 8.75 -1.53
CA PHE A 167 -26.03 7.75 -2.33
C PHE A 167 -26.40 8.00 -3.78
N THR A 168 -25.42 8.30 -4.61
CA THR A 168 -25.62 8.57 -6.04
C THR A 168 -25.13 7.39 -6.85
N TYR A 169 -25.89 6.97 -7.85
CA TYR A 169 -25.48 5.91 -8.77
C TYR A 169 -25.94 6.20 -10.21
N GLY A 170 -25.31 5.54 -11.14
CA GLY A 170 -25.65 5.56 -12.56
C GLY A 170 -25.06 4.36 -13.29
N PHE A 171 -25.47 4.14 -14.53
CA PHE A 171 -24.96 3.07 -15.39
C PHE A 171 -24.16 3.69 -16.55
N VAL A 172 -22.88 3.32 -16.63
CA VAL A 172 -21.93 3.88 -17.59
C VAL A 172 -21.31 2.73 -18.37
N LYS A 173 -21.65 2.63 -19.67
CA LYS A 173 -21.02 1.64 -20.58
C LYS A 173 -20.98 0.20 -20.01
N GLY A 174 -22.08 -0.26 -19.37
CA GLY A 174 -22.14 -1.60 -18.79
C GLY A 174 -21.56 -1.69 -17.38
N THR A 175 -21.30 -0.59 -16.72
CA THR A 175 -20.83 -0.58 -15.33
C THR A 175 -21.80 0.19 -14.44
N LEU A 176 -22.19 -0.38 -13.31
CA LEU A 176 -22.81 0.36 -12.22
C LEU A 176 -21.72 1.19 -11.53
N VAL A 177 -21.92 2.49 -11.51
CA VAL A 177 -21.03 3.47 -10.84
C VAL A 177 -21.77 4.06 -9.66
N ALA A 178 -21.23 3.97 -8.46
CA ALA A 178 -21.91 4.42 -7.25
C ALA A 178 -20.96 5.04 -6.22
N SER A 179 -21.47 6.05 -5.48
CA SER A 179 -20.70 6.69 -4.39
C SER A 179 -21.64 7.44 -3.44
N LYS A 180 -21.18 7.68 -2.20
CA LYS A 180 -21.76 8.69 -1.30
C LYS A 180 -21.43 10.13 -1.72
N SER A 181 -20.55 10.32 -2.70
CA SER A 181 -20.19 11.61 -3.29
C SER A 181 -20.71 11.69 -4.73
N ASN A 182 -21.67 12.56 -4.98
CA ASN A 182 -22.19 12.83 -6.32
C ASN A 182 -21.07 13.33 -7.26
N ILE A 183 -20.14 14.17 -6.76
CA ILE A 183 -19.01 14.69 -7.52
C ILE A 183 -18.10 13.54 -8.01
N LEU A 184 -17.92 12.50 -7.20
CA LEU A 184 -17.07 11.37 -7.57
C LEU A 184 -17.73 10.51 -8.65
N VAL A 185 -19.05 10.32 -8.60
CA VAL A 185 -19.80 9.66 -9.67
C VAL A 185 -19.74 10.47 -10.98
N GLU A 186 -19.90 11.80 -10.91
CA GLU A 186 -19.75 12.67 -12.10
C GLU A 186 -18.36 12.62 -12.71
N LYS A 187 -17.32 12.59 -11.88
CA LYS A 187 -15.93 12.41 -12.36
C LYS A 187 -15.76 11.08 -13.08
N ALA A 188 -16.30 10.00 -12.54
CA ALA A 188 -16.26 8.68 -13.16
C ALA A 188 -16.98 8.65 -14.51
N VAL A 189 -18.20 9.24 -14.58
CA VAL A 189 -18.93 9.40 -15.85
C VAL A 189 -18.11 10.19 -16.88
N ARG A 190 -17.43 11.24 -16.45
CA ARG A 190 -16.58 12.05 -17.31
C ARG A 190 -15.36 11.27 -17.80
N SER A 191 -14.69 10.54 -16.91
CA SER A 191 -13.53 9.72 -17.26
C SER A 191 -13.84 8.69 -18.34
N ALA A 192 -15.05 8.11 -18.33
CA ALA A 192 -15.50 7.19 -19.38
C ALA A 192 -15.67 7.83 -20.77
N SER A 193 -15.71 9.15 -20.85
CA SER A 193 -16.01 9.89 -22.08
C SER A 193 -14.82 10.68 -22.63
N VAL A 194 -13.88 11.07 -21.75
CA VAL A 194 -12.70 11.86 -22.10
C VAL A 194 -11.43 11.18 -21.60
N LYS A 195 -10.28 11.47 -22.22
CA LYS A 195 -8.98 10.93 -21.79
C LYS A 195 -8.56 11.53 -20.45
N ASN A 196 -9.13 11.04 -19.35
CA ASN A 196 -8.84 11.48 -17.99
C ASN A 196 -9.03 10.33 -16.95
N SER A 197 -8.78 9.11 -17.39
CA SER A 197 -8.83 7.91 -16.56
C SER A 197 -7.43 7.44 -16.18
N ILE A 198 -7.34 6.54 -15.20
CA ILE A 198 -6.07 5.85 -14.89
C ILE A 198 -5.50 5.13 -16.11
N LYS A 199 -6.37 4.60 -16.99
CA LYS A 199 -5.98 3.86 -18.19
C LYS A 199 -5.24 4.72 -19.22
N ASP A 200 -5.37 6.05 -19.13
CA ASP A 200 -4.70 7.00 -20.01
C ASP A 200 -3.27 7.32 -19.55
N GLU A 201 -2.89 6.92 -18.31
CA GLU A 201 -1.54 7.14 -17.77
C GLU A 201 -0.59 6.00 -18.17
N GLU A 202 0.51 6.30 -18.83
CA GLU A 202 1.53 5.33 -19.24
C GLU A 202 2.15 4.60 -18.05
N SER A 203 2.42 5.32 -16.96
CA SER A 203 2.94 4.76 -15.71
C SER A 203 2.00 3.71 -15.11
N PHE A 204 0.68 3.96 -15.15
CA PHE A 204 -0.32 2.99 -14.72
C PHE A 204 -0.37 1.78 -15.67
N GLN A 205 -0.37 2.02 -16.99
CA GLN A 205 -0.41 0.91 -17.96
C GLN A 205 0.78 -0.03 -17.80
N THR A 206 1.95 0.51 -17.52
CA THR A 206 3.18 -0.28 -17.29
C THR A 206 3.04 -1.15 -16.06
N ILE A 207 2.63 -0.58 -14.93
CA ILE A 207 2.52 -1.32 -13.67
C ILE A 207 1.33 -2.31 -13.69
N HIS A 208 0.23 -1.97 -14.36
CA HIS A 208 -0.93 -2.85 -14.48
C HIS A 208 -0.63 -4.17 -15.20
N LYS A 209 0.33 -4.18 -16.13
CA LYS A 209 0.77 -5.41 -16.83
C LYS A 209 1.48 -6.40 -15.90
N THR A 210 1.96 -5.95 -14.76
CA THR A 210 2.67 -6.80 -13.77
C THR A 210 1.75 -7.43 -12.74
N ALA A 211 0.47 -7.02 -12.68
CA ALA A 211 -0.51 -7.56 -11.75
C ALA A 211 -0.83 -9.03 -12.03
N GLY A 212 -0.93 -9.81 -10.97
CA GLY A 212 -1.31 -11.22 -11.03
C GLY A 212 -2.77 -11.40 -11.47
N LYS A 213 -3.02 -12.43 -12.29
CA LYS A 213 -4.37 -12.74 -12.80
C LYS A 213 -5.11 -13.78 -11.96
N ASN A 214 -4.38 -14.63 -11.24
CA ASN A 214 -4.94 -15.74 -10.44
C ASN A 214 -4.80 -15.47 -8.96
N VAL A 215 -5.23 -14.27 -8.52
CA VAL A 215 -5.16 -13.80 -7.14
C VAL A 215 -6.55 -13.45 -6.63
N ILE A 216 -6.71 -13.30 -5.31
CA ILE A 216 -8.00 -12.93 -4.72
C ILE A 216 -8.44 -11.53 -5.16
N GLY A 217 -7.46 -10.65 -5.37
CA GLY A 217 -7.65 -9.30 -5.87
C GLY A 217 -6.33 -8.57 -5.99
N ASN A 218 -6.35 -7.42 -6.65
CA ASN A 218 -5.22 -6.55 -6.83
C ASN A 218 -5.47 -5.20 -6.16
N VAL A 219 -4.46 -4.68 -5.46
CA VAL A 219 -4.47 -3.30 -4.94
C VAL A 219 -3.54 -2.45 -5.78
N TYR A 220 -4.07 -1.34 -6.27
CA TYR A 220 -3.29 -0.33 -6.97
C TYR A 220 -3.17 0.92 -6.11
N ILE A 221 -1.95 1.44 -5.98
CA ILE A 221 -1.65 2.60 -5.13
C ILE A 221 -1.07 3.71 -6.00
N ASN A 222 -1.69 4.89 -5.96
CA ASN A 222 -1.19 6.12 -6.55
C ASN A 222 -0.52 6.95 -5.44
N TYR A 223 0.79 6.91 -5.34
CA TYR A 223 1.53 7.51 -4.23
C TYR A 223 1.36 9.03 -4.09
N PRO A 224 1.40 9.84 -5.16
CA PRO A 224 1.10 11.26 -5.08
C PRO A 224 -0.29 11.57 -4.50
N GLU A 225 -1.32 10.80 -4.88
CA GLU A 225 -2.67 11.00 -4.36
C GLU A 225 -2.86 10.38 -2.97
N LEU A 226 -2.21 9.24 -2.68
CA LEU A 226 -2.17 8.64 -1.34
C LEU A 226 -1.50 9.58 -0.33
N SER A 227 -0.41 10.23 -0.71
CA SER A 227 0.27 11.24 0.11
C SER A 227 -0.69 12.36 0.54
N LYS A 228 -1.51 12.89 -0.39
CA LYS A 228 -2.53 13.88 -0.11
C LYS A 228 -3.63 13.38 0.83
N LEU A 229 -3.97 12.09 0.74
CA LEU A 229 -4.94 11.43 1.61
C LEU A 229 -4.38 11.25 3.02
N ILE A 230 -3.18 10.72 3.14
CA ILE A 230 -2.51 10.48 4.43
C ILE A 230 -2.26 11.80 5.18
N ALA A 231 -1.92 12.87 4.47
CA ALA A 231 -1.74 14.20 5.07
C ALA A 231 -2.96 14.74 5.84
N ILE A 232 -4.15 14.14 5.64
CA ILE A 232 -5.35 14.48 6.42
C ILE A 232 -5.42 13.72 7.74
N ILE A 233 -4.92 12.48 7.74
CA ILE A 233 -5.04 11.53 8.86
C ILE A 233 -3.91 11.76 9.86
N ILE A 234 -2.76 12.23 9.38
CA ILE A 234 -1.54 12.38 10.16
C ILE A 234 -1.45 13.79 10.78
N ASN A 235 -1.01 13.85 12.04
CA ASN A 235 -0.71 15.10 12.75
C ASN A 235 0.36 15.94 12.02
N ASN A 236 0.30 17.27 12.20
CA ASN A 236 1.18 18.26 11.57
C ASN A 236 2.68 17.96 11.68
N ASN A 237 3.11 17.26 12.72
CA ASN A 237 4.52 16.88 12.96
C ASN A 237 5.06 15.84 11.95
N LEU A 238 4.18 15.17 11.20
CA LEU A 238 4.55 14.12 10.23
C LEU A 238 4.38 14.55 8.77
N LYS A 239 4.18 15.85 8.52
CA LYS A 239 4.01 16.39 7.14
C LYS A 239 5.21 16.14 6.21
N LYS A 240 6.44 16.10 6.75
CA LYS A 240 7.63 15.76 5.94
C LYS A 240 7.54 14.35 5.37
N GLN A 241 7.00 13.40 6.13
CA GLN A 241 6.85 12.01 5.70
C GLN A 241 5.84 11.85 4.57
N THR A 242 4.83 12.74 4.48
CA THR A 242 3.90 12.70 3.35
C THR A 242 4.54 13.17 2.04
N THR A 243 5.51 14.08 2.10
CA THR A 243 6.26 14.52 0.91
C THR A 243 7.16 13.39 0.39
N SER A 244 7.86 12.68 1.29
CA SER A 244 8.67 11.51 0.93
C SER A 244 7.82 10.43 0.27
N LEU A 245 6.62 10.16 0.79
CA LEU A 245 5.68 9.23 0.19
C LEU A 245 5.24 9.64 -1.23
N SER A 246 5.04 10.94 -1.47
CA SER A 246 4.69 11.47 -2.81
C SER A 246 5.80 11.23 -3.83
N ASN A 247 7.06 11.18 -3.40
CA ASN A 247 8.24 10.97 -4.24
C ASN A 247 8.72 9.52 -4.24
N PHE A 248 8.03 8.63 -3.53
CA PHE A 248 8.43 7.22 -3.43
C PHE A 248 8.33 6.51 -4.77
N ALA A 249 7.15 6.57 -5.40
CA ALA A 249 6.86 6.01 -6.71
C ALA A 249 5.62 6.69 -7.29
N LYS A 250 5.26 6.41 -8.54
CA LYS A 250 3.97 6.83 -9.11
C LYS A 250 2.87 5.82 -8.77
N TRP A 251 3.07 4.55 -9.12
CA TRP A 251 2.10 3.48 -8.93
C TRP A 251 2.72 2.21 -8.35
N SER A 252 1.93 1.47 -7.55
CA SER A 252 2.14 0.05 -7.28
C SER A 252 0.96 -0.76 -7.77
N ALA A 253 1.23 -1.98 -8.24
CA ALA A 253 0.27 -3.05 -8.43
C ALA A 253 0.64 -4.20 -7.51
N LEU A 254 -0.24 -4.52 -6.57
CA LEU A 254 0.01 -5.46 -5.48
C LEU A 254 -1.05 -6.54 -5.46
N ASP A 255 -0.64 -7.78 -5.51
CA ASP A 255 -1.48 -8.97 -5.44
C ASP A 255 -1.82 -9.30 -3.99
N ILE A 256 -3.08 -9.56 -3.70
CA ILE A 256 -3.56 -9.94 -2.37
C ILE A 256 -3.66 -11.46 -2.29
N ASN A 257 -3.00 -12.04 -1.30
CA ASN A 257 -3.11 -13.45 -0.93
C ASN A 257 -3.47 -13.54 0.55
N VAL A 258 -4.62 -14.14 0.84
CA VAL A 258 -5.16 -14.27 2.21
C VAL A 258 -5.12 -15.72 2.65
N LYS A 259 -4.54 -15.97 3.81
CA LYS A 259 -4.63 -17.22 4.57
C LYS A 259 -5.20 -16.89 5.95
N LYS A 260 -5.57 -17.92 6.74
CA LYS A 260 -6.22 -17.74 8.04
C LYS A 260 -5.52 -16.74 8.97
N GLU A 261 -4.20 -16.78 9.04
CA GLU A 261 -3.38 -15.96 9.95
C GLU A 261 -2.34 -15.11 9.19
N THR A 262 -2.43 -15.07 7.86
CA THR A 262 -1.46 -14.36 7.05
C THR A 262 -2.15 -13.58 5.93
N LEU A 263 -1.81 -12.32 5.81
CA LEU A 263 -2.11 -11.48 4.66
C LEU A 263 -0.79 -11.19 3.94
N LEU A 264 -0.59 -11.82 2.78
CA LEU A 264 0.55 -11.54 1.93
C LEU A 264 0.14 -10.56 0.83
N ILE A 265 0.85 -9.46 0.74
CA ILE A 265 0.70 -8.47 -0.32
C ILE A 265 2.05 -8.34 -1.03
N ASN A 266 2.11 -8.77 -2.29
CA ASN A 266 3.33 -8.75 -3.09
C ASN A 266 3.05 -8.18 -4.48
N GLY A 267 4.05 -7.60 -5.13
CA GLY A 267 3.88 -7.04 -6.46
C GLY A 267 4.99 -6.09 -6.85
N PHE A 268 4.67 -5.18 -7.75
CA PHE A 268 5.64 -4.28 -8.35
C PHE A 268 5.29 -2.81 -8.06
N THR A 269 6.34 -2.02 -7.95
CA THR A 269 6.27 -0.57 -7.78
C THR A 269 7.09 0.08 -8.87
N GLY A 270 6.48 1.00 -9.64
CA GLY A 270 7.11 1.64 -10.77
C GLY A 270 7.14 3.16 -10.66
N GLY A 271 8.24 3.74 -11.11
CA GLY A 271 8.44 5.18 -11.24
C GLY A 271 7.98 5.75 -12.59
N GLN A 272 8.01 7.05 -12.68
CA GLN A 272 7.82 7.77 -13.94
C GLN A 272 9.11 7.74 -14.79
N THR A 273 8.96 7.72 -16.12
CA THR A 273 10.11 7.73 -17.03
C THR A 273 10.88 9.06 -17.04
N GLU A 274 10.20 10.19 -16.83
CA GLU A 274 10.80 11.53 -16.93
C GLU A 274 11.32 12.05 -15.56
N LYS A 275 10.73 11.67 -14.44
CA LYS A 275 11.12 12.09 -13.10
C LYS A 275 11.62 10.91 -12.30
N LYS A 276 12.86 10.99 -11.81
CA LYS A 276 13.38 9.97 -10.89
C LYS A 276 12.60 9.98 -9.58
N GLU A 277 12.15 8.82 -9.18
CA GLU A 277 11.50 8.55 -7.92
C GLU A 277 12.42 7.72 -7.01
N MET A 278 12.08 7.62 -5.74
CA MET A 278 12.94 6.91 -4.79
C MET A 278 13.13 5.43 -5.20
N THR A 279 12.11 4.79 -5.74
CA THR A 279 12.20 3.40 -6.20
C THR A 279 13.14 3.20 -7.38
N ASP A 280 13.47 4.23 -8.16
CA ASP A 280 14.43 4.14 -9.26
C ASP A 280 15.86 3.83 -8.80
N ILE A 281 16.17 4.08 -7.52
CA ILE A 281 17.45 3.76 -6.91
C ILE A 281 17.68 2.24 -6.93
N PHE A 282 16.61 1.46 -6.88
CA PHE A 282 16.64 -0.01 -6.83
C PHE A 282 16.58 -0.69 -8.21
N LYS A 283 16.37 0.03 -9.30
CA LYS A 283 16.26 -0.57 -10.65
C LYS A 283 17.44 -1.42 -11.09
N ASN A 284 18.63 -1.12 -10.57
CA ASN A 284 19.88 -1.81 -10.90
C ASN A 284 20.36 -2.71 -9.77
N GLN A 285 19.47 -3.10 -8.86
CA GLN A 285 19.74 -4.07 -7.81
C GLN A 285 19.19 -5.44 -8.21
N SER A 286 19.90 -6.50 -7.83
CA SER A 286 19.41 -7.88 -7.92
C SER A 286 18.71 -8.27 -6.62
N PRO A 287 17.79 -9.25 -6.64
CA PRO A 287 17.23 -9.81 -5.41
C PRO A 287 18.33 -10.32 -4.47
N VAL A 288 18.17 -10.08 -3.18
CA VAL A 288 19.07 -10.58 -2.13
C VAL A 288 18.28 -11.47 -1.16
N GLU A 289 18.98 -12.41 -0.53
CA GLU A 289 18.40 -13.23 0.53
C GLU A 289 18.21 -12.40 1.79
N GLN A 290 17.01 -12.48 2.41
CA GLN A 290 16.70 -11.75 3.62
C GLN A 290 17.10 -12.55 4.85
N GLU A 291 18.17 -12.15 5.51
CA GLU A 291 18.69 -12.82 6.72
C GLU A 291 18.38 -12.07 8.01
N ILE A 292 18.03 -10.78 7.96
CA ILE A 292 17.68 -9.97 9.15
C ILE A 292 16.55 -10.64 9.95
N ALA A 293 15.61 -11.32 9.27
CA ALA A 293 14.51 -12.03 9.92
C ALA A 293 14.97 -13.07 10.95
N SER A 294 16.15 -13.69 10.75
CA SER A 294 16.69 -14.74 11.64
C SER A 294 17.07 -14.24 13.03
N ILE A 295 17.40 -12.96 13.16
CA ILE A 295 17.79 -12.35 14.42
C ILE A 295 16.70 -11.50 15.06
N LEU A 296 15.49 -11.47 14.48
CA LEU A 296 14.41 -10.67 15.05
C LEU A 296 13.82 -11.31 16.31
N PRO A 297 13.61 -10.53 17.38
CA PRO A 297 12.91 -11.02 18.56
C PRO A 297 11.48 -11.49 18.27
N ALA A 298 10.98 -12.52 18.99
CA ALA A 298 9.62 -13.02 18.84
C ALA A 298 8.54 -11.97 19.06
N ASN A 299 8.81 -10.96 19.87
CA ASN A 299 7.91 -9.85 20.12
C ASN A 299 8.05 -8.69 19.11
N THR A 300 8.66 -8.93 17.95
CA THR A 300 8.71 -7.97 16.84
C THR A 300 7.30 -7.67 16.33
N SER A 301 6.91 -6.39 16.33
CA SER A 301 5.60 -5.95 15.84
C SER A 301 5.61 -5.58 14.37
N ALA A 302 6.74 -5.07 13.88
CA ALA A 302 6.92 -4.71 12.48
C ALA A 302 8.41 -4.67 12.13
N TYR A 303 8.74 -5.01 10.89
CA TYR A 303 10.07 -4.78 10.36
C TYR A 303 10.01 -4.45 8.85
N THR A 304 11.05 -3.82 8.37
CA THR A 304 11.24 -3.47 6.95
C THR A 304 12.70 -3.71 6.61
N THR A 305 12.96 -4.35 5.49
CA THR A 305 14.32 -4.58 4.98
C THR A 305 14.51 -3.97 3.61
N LEU A 306 15.73 -3.53 3.34
CA LEU A 306 16.22 -3.06 2.06
C LEU A 306 17.33 -3.98 1.60
N GLY A 307 17.13 -4.65 0.46
CA GLY A 307 18.16 -5.44 -0.21
C GLY A 307 18.98 -4.54 -1.12
N ILE A 308 20.31 -4.54 -0.94
CA ILE A 308 21.27 -3.72 -1.68
C ILE A 308 22.39 -4.63 -2.18
N SER A 309 22.20 -5.27 -3.33
CA SER A 309 23.16 -6.19 -3.92
C SER A 309 24.42 -5.50 -4.43
N GLU A 310 24.27 -4.30 -5.01
CA GLU A 310 25.34 -3.52 -5.63
C GLU A 310 25.47 -2.14 -4.96
N LYS A 311 26.16 -2.09 -3.82
CA LYS A 311 26.21 -0.89 -2.95
C LYS A 311 26.81 0.36 -3.61
N GLU A 312 27.83 0.23 -4.46
CA GLU A 312 28.40 1.38 -5.18
C GLU A 312 27.40 1.91 -6.22
N ARG A 313 26.65 1.02 -6.87
CA ARG A 313 25.59 1.40 -7.79
C ARG A 313 24.44 2.09 -7.05
N TYR A 314 23.98 1.51 -5.93
CA TYR A 314 22.99 2.12 -5.06
C TYR A 314 23.39 3.53 -4.64
N LYS A 315 24.61 3.71 -4.14
CA LYS A 315 25.18 5.00 -3.75
C LYS A 315 25.15 6.02 -4.88
N LYS A 316 25.56 5.61 -6.09
CA LYS A 316 25.53 6.45 -7.29
C LYS A 316 24.12 6.89 -7.64
N ASP A 317 23.18 5.93 -7.70
CA ASP A 317 21.80 6.18 -8.07
C ASP A 317 21.07 7.01 -7.00
N TYR A 318 21.37 6.80 -5.71
CA TYR A 318 20.88 7.63 -4.62
C TYR A 318 21.36 9.09 -4.71
N LYS A 319 22.64 9.31 -4.97
CA LYS A 319 23.18 10.67 -5.19
C LYS A 319 22.57 11.35 -6.43
N ALA A 320 22.28 10.59 -7.48
CA ALA A 320 21.60 11.13 -8.66
C ALA A 320 20.15 11.53 -8.34
N TYR A 321 19.42 10.74 -7.51
CA TYR A 321 18.12 11.09 -6.98
C TYR A 321 18.17 12.37 -6.12
N LEU A 322 19.15 12.47 -5.19
CA LEU A 322 19.34 13.66 -4.34
C LEU A 322 19.66 14.93 -5.16
N LYS A 323 20.41 14.80 -6.25
CA LYS A 323 20.65 15.94 -7.17
C LYS A 323 19.37 16.41 -7.83
N GLN A 324 18.56 15.51 -8.33
CA GLN A 324 17.32 15.85 -9.00
C GLN A 324 16.25 16.43 -8.05
N THR A 325 16.28 16.02 -6.78
CA THR A 325 15.36 16.53 -5.73
C THR A 325 15.96 17.73 -4.97
N GLU A 326 17.08 18.29 -5.45
CA GLU A 326 17.76 19.46 -4.85
C GLU A 326 18.23 19.24 -3.40
N GLN A 327 18.44 17.98 -3.00
CA GLN A 327 18.82 17.59 -1.65
C GLN A 327 20.34 17.30 -1.49
N ILE A 328 21.09 17.24 -2.60
CA ILE A 328 22.51 16.81 -2.59
C ILE A 328 23.39 17.72 -1.74
N ASP A 329 23.18 19.03 -1.74
CA ASP A 329 23.98 19.96 -0.94
C ASP A 329 23.72 19.82 0.55
N THR A 330 22.45 19.57 0.93
CA THR A 330 22.08 19.27 2.31
C THR A 330 22.72 17.97 2.78
N TYR A 331 22.68 16.93 1.95
CA TYR A 331 23.34 15.66 2.19
C TYR A 331 24.87 15.86 2.43
N ASN A 332 25.56 16.52 1.51
CA ASN A 332 27.00 16.78 1.61
C ASN A 332 27.34 17.57 2.89
N LYS A 333 26.56 18.60 3.23
CA LYS A 333 26.75 19.38 4.46
C LYS A 333 26.63 18.52 5.72
N LYS A 334 25.65 17.60 5.78
CA LYS A 334 25.46 16.68 6.91
C LYS A 334 26.64 15.70 7.06
N ILE A 335 27.11 15.11 5.96
CA ILE A 335 28.28 14.21 5.95
C ILE A 335 29.53 14.98 6.43
N GLN A 336 29.82 16.17 5.88
CA GLN A 336 30.96 16.99 6.27
C GLN A 336 30.87 17.47 7.72
N ARG A 337 29.69 17.78 8.24
CA ARG A 337 29.48 18.13 9.65
C ARG A 337 29.88 16.98 10.57
N THR A 338 29.42 15.75 10.26
CA THR A 338 29.80 14.56 11.03
C THR A 338 31.29 14.34 11.01
N LYS A 339 31.94 14.42 9.83
CA LYS A 339 33.36 14.26 9.67
C LYS A 339 34.17 15.27 10.50
N ARG A 340 33.79 16.55 10.47
CA ARG A 340 34.46 17.59 11.27
C ARG A 340 34.25 17.42 12.76
N LYS A 341 33.01 17.09 13.19
CA LYS A 341 32.69 17.04 14.62
C LYS A 341 33.20 15.78 15.29
N TYR A 342 33.11 14.62 14.61
CA TYR A 342 33.38 13.31 15.21
C TYR A 342 34.60 12.59 14.62
N GLY A 343 35.21 13.10 13.56
CA GLY A 343 36.46 12.61 13.01
C GLY A 343 36.35 11.41 12.09
N PHE A 344 35.18 10.98 11.69
CA PHE A 344 34.99 9.87 10.76
C PHE A 344 34.05 10.25 9.61
N ASP A 345 34.24 9.62 8.48
CA ASP A 345 33.39 9.76 7.32
C ASP A 345 32.25 8.70 7.42
N PRO A 346 30.99 9.12 7.73
CA PRO A 346 29.92 8.16 7.94
C PRO A 346 29.50 7.45 6.65
N GLU A 347 29.57 8.11 5.50
CA GLU A 347 29.26 7.50 4.20
C GLU A 347 30.26 6.37 3.91
N ALA A 348 31.56 6.67 3.98
CA ALA A 348 32.59 5.68 3.73
C ALA A 348 32.53 4.50 4.70
N LEU A 349 32.23 4.76 5.99
CA LEU A 349 32.09 3.72 7.00
C LEU A 349 30.96 2.77 6.70
N PHE A 350 29.75 3.30 6.54
CA PHE A 350 28.55 2.46 6.44
C PHE A 350 28.48 1.71 5.11
N TYR A 351 28.88 2.30 3.98
CA TYR A 351 29.00 1.55 2.72
C TYR A 351 30.10 0.48 2.75
N LYS A 352 31.15 0.65 3.56
CA LYS A 352 32.16 -0.38 3.77
C LYS A 352 31.64 -1.54 4.61
N LEU A 353 30.83 -1.25 5.64
CA LEU A 353 30.26 -2.24 6.56
C LEU A 353 29.12 -3.03 5.93
N LEU A 354 28.25 -2.36 5.18
CA LEU A 354 27.06 -2.94 4.57
C LEU A 354 27.38 -4.16 3.71
N ASP A 355 26.66 -5.24 3.97
CA ASP A 355 26.70 -6.48 3.22
C ASP A 355 25.26 -6.85 2.82
N GLU A 356 24.79 -6.31 1.71
CA GLU A 356 23.54 -6.60 1.02
C GLU A 356 22.21 -6.27 1.75
N GLU A 357 22.16 -6.21 3.09
CA GLU A 357 20.89 -6.03 3.78
C GLU A 357 20.94 -4.97 4.90
N LEU A 358 19.95 -4.09 4.91
CA LEU A 358 19.74 -3.05 5.91
C LEU A 358 18.27 -3.02 6.32
N GLY A 359 17.98 -3.00 7.63
CA GLY A 359 16.60 -3.07 8.10
C GLY A 359 16.28 -2.17 9.27
N ILE A 360 14.99 -2.02 9.49
CA ILE A 360 14.39 -1.38 10.67
C ILE A 360 13.44 -2.38 11.29
N THR A 361 13.47 -2.50 12.61
CA THR A 361 12.49 -3.29 13.36
C THR A 361 11.92 -2.53 14.53
N TYR A 362 10.68 -2.86 14.90
CA TYR A 362 9.95 -2.29 16.04
C TYR A 362 9.50 -3.42 16.95
N LEU A 363 9.81 -3.32 18.23
CA LEU A 363 9.27 -4.26 19.22
C LEU A 363 7.85 -3.88 19.64
N GLY A 364 7.03 -4.88 19.90
CA GLY A 364 5.65 -4.74 20.31
C GLY A 364 5.45 -4.07 21.70
N GLY A 365 4.19 -3.78 21.99
CA GLY A 365 3.72 -3.17 23.23
C GLY A 365 3.25 -1.72 23.08
N ASN A 366 2.41 -1.27 24.03
CA ASN A 366 1.81 0.07 24.05
C ASN A 366 2.88 1.16 24.15
N ALA A 367 3.30 1.71 23.04
CA ALA A 367 4.24 2.81 22.99
C ALA A 367 3.55 4.08 22.49
N LYS A 368 3.50 5.11 23.34
CA LYS A 368 3.13 6.47 22.92
C LYS A 368 4.09 7.03 21.86
N ASN A 369 5.29 6.46 21.77
CA ASN A 369 6.32 6.82 20.78
C ASN A 369 7.01 5.56 20.25
N PRO A 370 6.58 4.96 19.13
CA PRO A 370 7.15 3.73 18.58
C PRO A 370 8.62 3.89 18.15
N GLN A 371 9.06 5.08 17.77
CA GLN A 371 10.44 5.34 17.34
C GLN A 371 11.47 5.08 18.46
N LYS A 372 11.07 5.21 19.74
CA LYS A 372 11.93 4.86 20.89
C LYS A 372 12.14 3.36 21.06
N LYS A 373 11.33 2.52 20.39
CA LYS A 373 11.42 1.05 20.39
C LYS A 373 11.89 0.50 19.03
N ALA A 374 12.40 1.38 18.18
CA ALA A 374 12.94 1.02 16.89
C ALA A 374 14.43 0.68 16.99
N PHE A 375 14.82 -0.24 16.14
CA PHE A 375 16.23 -0.62 15.94
C PHE A 375 16.56 -0.51 14.46
N ILE A 376 17.81 -0.17 14.16
CA ILE A 376 18.36 -0.30 12.82
C ILE A 376 19.30 -1.51 12.83
N ILE A 377 19.16 -2.36 11.84
CA ILE A 377 19.93 -3.60 11.71
C ILE A 377 20.72 -3.53 10.40
N LEU A 378 22.03 -3.62 10.49
CA LEU A 378 22.94 -3.62 9.36
C LEU A 378 23.61 -4.98 9.25
N LYS A 379 23.36 -5.72 8.17
CA LYS A 379 24.10 -6.95 7.84
C LYS A 379 25.51 -6.58 7.44
N THR A 380 26.50 -7.31 7.95
CA THR A 380 27.94 -7.09 7.68
C THR A 380 28.60 -8.40 7.27
N LYS A 381 29.79 -8.30 6.71
CA LYS A 381 30.60 -9.48 6.30
C LYS A 381 31.04 -10.38 7.46
N GLY A 382 30.78 -9.98 8.70
CA GLY A 382 31.03 -10.74 9.91
C GLY A 382 31.34 -9.88 11.13
N LYS A 383 31.07 -10.43 12.31
CA LYS A 383 31.20 -9.74 13.61
C LYS A 383 32.60 -9.14 13.82
N ARG A 384 33.66 -9.94 13.61
CA ARG A 384 35.06 -9.47 13.81
C ARG A 384 35.40 -8.31 12.90
N PHE A 385 34.97 -8.35 11.65
CA PHE A 385 35.20 -7.29 10.69
C PHE A 385 34.49 -5.99 11.13
N ALA A 386 33.22 -6.08 11.47
CA ALA A 386 32.41 -4.94 11.91
C ALA A 386 32.98 -4.34 13.20
N GLN A 387 33.28 -5.17 14.19
CA GLN A 387 33.87 -4.72 15.47
C GLN A 387 35.19 -4.02 15.27
N GLY A 388 36.11 -4.59 14.50
CA GLY A 388 37.40 -3.99 14.20
C GLY A 388 37.35 -2.65 13.47
N LYS A 389 36.23 -2.33 12.81
CA LYS A 389 35.99 -1.01 12.17
C LYS A 389 35.24 -0.04 13.07
N MET A 390 34.23 -0.50 13.79
CA MET A 390 33.36 0.39 14.53
C MET A 390 33.80 0.72 15.95
N GLU A 391 34.44 -0.20 16.66
CA GLU A 391 34.89 0.06 18.02
C GLU A 391 35.94 1.21 18.11
N PRO A 392 37.00 1.26 17.26
CA PRO A 392 37.93 2.41 17.23
C PRO A 392 37.23 3.74 16.93
N ILE A 393 36.27 3.71 15.95
CA ILE A 393 35.49 4.91 15.58
C ILE A 393 34.56 5.36 16.72
N SER A 394 33.94 4.44 17.44
CA SER A 394 33.13 4.73 18.63
C SER A 394 34.01 5.44 19.69
N LYS A 395 35.19 4.89 20.02
CA LYS A 395 36.13 5.45 20.99
C LYS A 395 36.56 6.84 20.58
N ASP A 396 37.04 7.03 19.34
CA ASP A 396 37.53 8.31 18.86
C ASP A 396 36.44 9.38 18.77
N ALA A 397 35.23 9.01 18.30
CA ALA A 397 34.10 9.91 18.20
C ALA A 397 33.58 10.36 19.57
N CYS A 398 33.58 9.45 20.57
CA CYS A 398 33.23 9.77 21.95
C CYS A 398 34.32 10.71 22.56
N SER A 399 35.57 10.42 22.38
CA SER A 399 36.67 11.30 22.85
C SER A 399 36.52 12.71 22.28
N LYS A 400 36.27 12.86 20.99
CA LYS A 400 36.06 14.19 20.35
C LYS A 400 34.79 14.88 20.83
N ALA A 401 33.77 14.12 21.26
CA ALA A 401 32.55 14.64 21.85
C ALA A 401 32.68 14.95 23.34
N GLY A 402 33.82 14.71 23.97
CA GLY A 402 34.03 14.89 25.44
C GLY A 402 33.33 13.82 26.27
N ILE A 403 33.11 12.63 25.72
CA ILE A 403 32.46 11.50 26.39
C ILE A 403 33.52 10.48 26.78
N SER A 404 33.68 10.21 28.08
CA SER A 404 34.66 9.27 28.61
C SER A 404 34.34 7.82 28.32
N ASP A 405 33.05 7.47 28.49
CA ASP A 405 32.61 6.09 28.43
C ASP A 405 32.00 5.80 27.06
N TYR A 406 32.78 5.17 26.18
CA TYR A 406 32.38 4.82 24.83
C TYR A 406 31.71 3.43 24.74
N LYS A 407 31.81 2.62 25.79
CA LYS A 407 31.20 1.29 25.89
C LYS A 407 30.67 0.98 27.29
N GLU A 408 29.64 0.13 27.35
CA GLU A 408 28.97 -0.32 28.57
C GLU A 408 28.69 -1.83 28.47
N GLU A 409 28.94 -2.57 29.55
CA GLU A 409 28.61 -4.01 29.63
C GLU A 409 27.13 -4.22 29.86
N MET A 410 26.48 -5.03 29.03
CA MET A 410 25.10 -5.49 29.16
C MET A 410 25.09 -6.94 29.66
N LYS A 411 24.43 -7.20 30.77
CA LYS A 411 24.25 -8.56 31.33
C LYS A 411 22.93 -9.11 30.85
N ILE A 412 22.96 -10.09 29.94
CA ILE A 412 21.76 -10.71 29.38
C ILE A 412 21.25 -11.81 30.33
N ASP A 413 22.17 -12.64 30.84
CA ASP A 413 21.95 -13.64 31.89
C ASP A 413 23.17 -13.77 32.81
N LYS A 414 23.27 -14.84 33.59
CA LYS A 414 24.38 -15.04 34.53
C LYS A 414 25.74 -15.25 33.84
N GLU A 415 25.72 -15.79 32.62
CA GLU A 415 26.93 -16.21 31.91
C GLU A 415 27.20 -15.38 30.65
N THR A 416 26.14 -14.82 30.04
CA THR A 416 26.22 -14.16 28.74
C THR A 416 26.30 -12.63 28.90
N LYS A 417 27.40 -12.07 28.40
CA LYS A 417 27.66 -10.63 28.40
C LYS A 417 27.81 -10.11 26.97
N TYR A 418 27.24 -8.97 26.74
CA TYR A 418 27.41 -8.20 25.51
C TYR A 418 27.93 -6.80 25.85
N GLU A 419 28.56 -6.14 24.86
CA GLU A 419 28.97 -4.76 24.99
C GLU A 419 28.06 -3.87 24.14
N ALA A 420 27.54 -2.79 24.71
CA ALA A 420 26.91 -1.70 24.00
C ALA A 420 27.95 -0.60 23.77
N PHE A 421 28.13 -0.18 22.54
CA PHE A 421 29.05 0.88 22.12
C PHE A 421 28.26 2.16 21.83
N LYS A 422 28.80 3.31 22.18
CA LYS A 422 28.16 4.60 21.95
C LYS A 422 28.65 5.24 20.68
N LEU A 423 27.71 5.74 19.86
CA LEU A 423 28.00 6.50 18.66
C LEU A 423 27.35 7.89 18.78
N PRO A 424 28.11 8.95 19.14
CA PRO A 424 27.53 10.24 19.54
C PRO A 424 26.96 11.04 18.36
N ALA A 425 27.10 10.57 17.14
CA ALA A 425 26.53 11.18 15.94
C ALA A 425 25.08 10.71 15.72
N GLU A 426 24.16 11.66 15.63
CA GLU A 426 22.72 11.37 15.45
C GLU A 426 22.32 11.34 13.98
N SER A 427 21.19 10.67 13.68
CA SER A 427 20.55 10.62 12.35
C SER A 427 21.45 10.16 11.22
N LEU A 428 22.44 9.29 11.49
CA LEU A 428 23.41 8.85 10.49
C LEU A 428 22.73 8.08 9.35
N PHE A 429 21.82 7.15 9.68
CA PHE A 429 21.14 6.33 8.68
C PHE A 429 20.17 7.16 7.84
N GLU A 430 19.42 8.08 8.45
CA GLU A 430 18.57 9.04 7.72
C GLU A 430 19.41 9.86 6.74
N ASN A 431 20.60 10.30 7.18
CA ASN A 431 21.47 11.12 6.36
C ASN A 431 22.11 10.35 5.19
N ILE A 432 22.35 9.03 5.31
CA ILE A 432 23.07 8.22 4.33
C ILE A 432 22.12 7.43 3.41
N PHE A 433 21.04 6.89 3.98
CA PHE A 433 20.12 5.97 3.30
C PHE A 433 18.70 6.52 3.09
N GLY A 434 18.42 7.71 3.65
CA GLY A 434 17.19 8.44 3.38
C GLY A 434 16.13 8.37 4.47
N ASP A 435 15.00 9.00 4.15
CA ASP A 435 13.93 9.36 5.11
C ASP A 435 13.22 8.15 5.75
N ILE A 436 13.41 6.94 5.25
CA ILE A 436 12.88 5.72 5.88
C ILE A 436 13.41 5.54 7.31
N PHE A 437 14.62 6.05 7.59
CA PHE A 437 15.27 6.00 8.90
C PHE A 437 14.98 7.23 9.78
N ASN A 438 14.12 8.14 9.31
CA ASN A 438 13.84 9.40 10.02
C ASN A 438 13.32 9.17 11.43
N GLY A 439 13.98 9.83 12.40
CA GLY A 439 13.61 9.78 13.82
C GLY A 439 13.98 8.48 14.54
N ILE A 440 14.68 7.56 13.89
CA ILE A 440 15.20 6.34 14.53
C ILE A 440 16.63 6.61 15.01
N SER A 441 16.88 6.34 16.29
CA SER A 441 18.16 6.61 16.93
C SER A 441 19.19 5.54 16.59
N ASN A 442 20.43 6.00 16.37
CA ASN A 442 21.61 5.16 16.18
C ASN A 442 22.70 5.42 17.25
N GLN A 443 22.32 5.97 18.41
CA GLN A 443 23.26 6.44 19.44
C GLN A 443 24.04 5.32 20.14
N TYR A 444 23.50 4.12 20.16
CA TYR A 444 24.14 2.94 20.72
C TYR A 444 24.05 1.79 19.73
N PHE A 445 25.06 0.93 19.72
CA PHE A 445 25.06 -0.28 18.91
C PHE A 445 25.72 -1.45 19.61
N THR A 446 25.41 -2.65 19.14
CA THR A 446 26.04 -3.92 19.55
C THR A 446 26.17 -4.84 18.35
N PHE A 447 26.86 -5.96 18.53
CA PHE A 447 27.08 -6.97 17.49
C PHE A 447 26.34 -8.26 17.84
N VAL A 448 25.43 -8.66 16.99
CA VAL A 448 24.67 -9.92 17.07
C VAL A 448 24.99 -10.71 15.82
N GLU A 449 25.69 -11.84 15.95
CA GLU A 449 26.18 -12.62 14.80
C GLU A 449 26.89 -11.75 13.75
N ASN A 450 26.42 -11.75 12.51
CA ASN A 450 26.93 -10.96 11.41
C ASN A 450 26.28 -9.57 11.28
N PHE A 451 25.51 -9.16 12.29
CA PHE A 451 24.76 -7.92 12.25
C PHE A 451 25.25 -6.91 13.28
N VAL A 452 25.14 -5.63 12.92
CA VAL A 452 25.23 -4.52 13.85
C VAL A 452 23.84 -4.00 14.12
N VAL A 453 23.43 -4.01 15.38
CA VAL A 453 22.11 -3.56 15.83
C VAL A 453 22.26 -2.23 16.54
N PHE A 454 21.56 -1.20 16.05
CA PHE A 454 21.57 0.16 16.61
C PHE A 454 20.27 0.46 17.32
N SER A 455 20.34 1.26 18.39
CA SER A 455 19.18 1.70 19.17
C SER A 455 19.43 3.02 19.90
N SER A 456 18.41 3.46 20.65
CA SER A 456 18.44 4.69 21.44
C SER A 456 19.15 4.55 22.79
N SER A 457 19.37 3.32 23.30
CA SER A 457 20.00 3.09 24.61
C SER A 457 20.50 1.65 24.76
N PRO A 458 21.48 1.41 25.67
CA PRO A 458 21.94 0.07 26.03
C PRO A 458 20.79 -0.83 26.52
N LYS A 459 19.88 -0.30 27.34
CA LYS A 459 18.71 -1.02 27.84
C LYS A 459 17.79 -1.53 26.72
N MET A 460 17.71 -0.80 25.62
CA MET A 460 16.93 -1.27 24.45
C MET A 460 17.66 -2.39 23.71
N LEU A 461 19.00 -2.29 23.57
CA LEU A 461 19.82 -3.35 22.98
C LEU A 461 19.75 -4.63 23.84
N GLU A 462 19.82 -4.51 25.17
CA GLU A 462 19.63 -5.61 26.11
C GLU A 462 18.30 -6.32 25.90
N LYS A 463 17.20 -5.56 25.77
CA LYS A 463 15.86 -6.12 25.47
C LYS A 463 15.83 -6.85 24.12
N PHE A 464 16.47 -6.30 23.10
CA PHE A 464 16.54 -6.95 21.79
C PHE A 464 17.25 -8.30 21.89
N ILE A 465 18.42 -8.33 22.50
CA ILE A 465 19.22 -9.55 22.64
C ILE A 465 18.52 -10.58 23.52
N HIS A 466 17.99 -10.17 24.68
CA HIS A 466 17.29 -11.05 25.61
C HIS A 466 16.09 -11.75 24.93
N SER A 467 15.31 -10.99 24.18
CA SER A 467 14.15 -11.55 23.45
C SER A 467 14.55 -12.36 22.19
N ASN A 468 15.79 -12.25 21.71
CA ASN A 468 16.33 -13.06 20.61
C ASN A 468 16.88 -14.41 21.12
N ILE A 469 17.58 -14.41 22.26
CA ILE A 469 18.20 -15.63 22.84
C ILE A 469 17.15 -16.57 23.44
N LEU A 470 16.00 -16.07 23.86
CA LEU A 470 14.91 -16.87 24.45
C LEU A 470 13.99 -17.52 23.40
N ASN A 471 14.30 -17.37 22.11
CA ASN A 471 13.67 -18.07 20.99
C ASN A 471 14.53 -19.25 20.55
#